data_d26b377ce9a814c58f6e33516012c105
#
_entry.id   d26b377ce9a814c58f6e33516012c105
#
_cell.length_a   1.000
_cell.length_b   1.000
_cell.length_c   1.000
_cell.angle_alpha   90.00
_cell.angle_beta   90.00
_cell.angle_gamma   90.00
#
_symmetry.space_group_name_H-M   'P 1'
#
loop_
_entity.id
_entity.type
_entity.pdbx_description
1 polymer ?
#
loop_
_entity_poly.entity_id
_entity_poly.type
_entity_poly.pdbx_seq_one_letter_code
_entity_poly.pdbx_strand_id
1 'polypeptide(L)'
;MSKTAISIKDLQFAYPPWSPDLEPAQIFEHLDLSITQSEERLILGASGSGKSTLCYLLAGLAPTYTGGTLTGELRVLEQDVRARCPPPQHVGVLFQDAATQLFTSSVEHEIAWGLETLGVPPTEIGFRVTAALRKFDLLTMRTRPPWALSGGQRKRLALAALWAQQPEILLLDEPLAGLDPDGRAEVRAGLEQLRTAGATLLKTDSHTDDDVPAVPVNLLEAKRLSETVALKALPQQHLIKAGVRVPPKAWQAFAKSQSTIKASPAIELRQLRFKYQDGPAVLHGLDFLIPRGQFVAIVGSNGAGKSTLVRHFNGLLRPTRGSVRVLAQDASRRSVGELARDVSFLFQRPERQLFANTVREEITYGPRQLNLPNVEDRVARSLARFDLESLADRPPALLSYGIQRAVTLATLTAMDTPILVLDEPLAGLDGRGRAQLLRWLAERRAAGITLIVVTYEMKLEAQVDRMI
;
A
#
# COMPACT_ATOMS: atom_id res chain seq x y z
N MET A 1 26.87 -29.44 5.29
CA MET A 1 25.97 -28.62 6.15
C MET A 1 25.70 -27.30 5.41
N SER A 2 24.46 -26.93 5.16
CA SER A 2 24.13 -25.65 4.57
C SER A 2 24.56 -24.51 5.50
N LYS A 3 25.25 -23.49 4.96
CA LYS A 3 25.68 -22.33 5.76
C LYS A 3 24.45 -21.47 6.14
N THR A 4 24.50 -20.92 7.35
CA THR A 4 23.45 -19.98 7.81
C THR A 4 23.62 -18.62 7.13
N ALA A 5 22.57 -18.11 6.49
CA ALA A 5 22.57 -16.79 5.90
C ALA A 5 22.10 -15.71 6.89
N ILE A 6 21.04 -15.99 7.67
CA ILE A 6 20.49 -15.10 8.69
C ILE A 6 20.35 -15.88 10.00
N SER A 7 20.85 -15.32 11.11
CA SER A 7 20.69 -15.86 12.45
C SER A 7 20.28 -14.77 13.42
N ILE A 8 19.14 -14.96 14.05
CA ILE A 8 18.58 -14.08 15.08
C ILE A 8 18.34 -14.92 16.32
N LYS A 9 18.80 -14.45 17.49
CA LYS A 9 18.57 -15.10 18.78
C LYS A 9 18.19 -14.09 19.85
N ASP A 10 17.08 -14.36 20.50
CA ASP A 10 16.55 -13.57 21.61
C ASP A 10 16.51 -12.06 21.31
N LEU A 11 16.15 -11.71 20.07
CA LEU A 11 16.16 -10.33 19.61
C LEU A 11 15.02 -9.55 20.23
N GLN A 12 15.35 -8.38 20.79
CA GLN A 12 14.38 -7.39 21.24
C GLN A 12 14.69 -6.06 20.56
N PHE A 13 13.67 -5.35 20.13
CA PHE A 13 13.84 -4.05 19.53
C PHE A 13 12.68 -3.11 19.88
N ALA A 14 13.04 -1.89 20.27
CA ALA A 14 12.09 -0.79 20.48
C ALA A 14 12.57 0.46 19.75
N TYR A 15 11.63 1.15 19.06
CA TYR A 15 11.89 2.50 18.55
C TYR A 15 11.92 3.52 19.68
N PRO A 16 12.68 4.64 19.53
CA PRO A 16 12.67 5.68 20.52
C PRO A 16 11.27 6.29 20.66
N PRO A 17 10.92 6.79 21.83
CA PRO A 17 9.65 7.50 21.98
C PRO A 17 9.67 8.78 21.13
N TRP A 18 8.54 9.13 20.52
CA TRP A 18 8.42 10.36 19.74
C TRP A 18 8.29 11.63 20.63
N SER A 19 8.03 11.47 21.93
CA SER A 19 8.06 12.50 22.95
C SER A 19 8.75 11.97 24.19
N PRO A 20 9.49 12.79 24.94
CA PRO A 20 10.18 12.39 26.18
C PRO A 20 9.26 11.77 27.23
N ASP A 21 7.99 12.12 27.24
CA ASP A 21 6.99 11.67 28.23
C ASP A 21 6.37 10.29 27.88
N LEU A 22 6.78 9.67 26.77
CA LEU A 22 6.23 8.41 26.30
C LEU A 22 7.22 7.27 26.43
N GLU A 23 6.70 6.05 26.61
CA GLU A 23 7.48 4.84 26.57
C GLU A 23 7.96 4.50 25.15
N PRO A 24 9.14 3.88 24.99
CA PRO A 24 9.61 3.36 23.71
C PRO A 24 8.60 2.40 23.08
N ALA A 25 8.46 2.46 21.76
CA ALA A 25 7.57 1.58 21.03
C ALA A 25 8.21 0.19 20.84
N GLN A 26 7.92 -0.75 21.74
CA GLN A 26 8.40 -2.13 21.66
C GLN A 26 7.82 -2.83 20.42
N ILE A 27 8.70 -3.27 19.50
CA ILE A 27 8.33 -3.95 18.25
C ILE A 27 8.56 -5.46 18.35
N PHE A 28 9.69 -5.89 18.90
CA PHE A 28 10.03 -7.30 19.06
C PHE A 28 10.36 -7.65 20.50
N GLU A 29 9.91 -8.84 20.91
CA GLU A 29 10.17 -9.46 22.21
C GLU A 29 10.58 -10.91 21.97
N HIS A 30 11.84 -11.27 22.31
CA HIS A 30 12.35 -12.65 22.19
C HIS A 30 12.13 -13.27 20.80
N LEU A 31 12.63 -12.60 19.75
CA LEU A 31 12.48 -13.06 18.36
C LEU A 31 13.67 -13.94 17.99
N ASP A 32 13.37 -15.17 17.53
CA ASP A 32 14.34 -16.14 17.03
C ASP A 32 14.04 -16.45 15.56
N LEU A 33 15.09 -16.51 14.72
CA LEU A 33 14.96 -16.86 13.30
C LEU A 33 16.30 -17.41 12.78
N SER A 34 16.25 -18.51 12.05
CA SER A 34 17.39 -19.02 11.30
C SER A 34 16.99 -19.34 9.87
N ILE A 35 17.77 -18.82 8.91
CA ILE A 35 17.58 -19.03 7.47
C ILE A 35 18.90 -19.48 6.88
N THR A 36 18.87 -20.55 6.08
CA THR A 36 20.04 -21.08 5.39
C THR A 36 20.27 -20.39 4.04
N GLN A 37 21.48 -20.48 3.50
CA GLN A 37 21.79 -19.93 2.17
C GLN A 37 20.92 -20.59 1.09
N SER A 38 20.50 -19.77 0.10
CA SER A 38 19.60 -20.16 -1.00
C SER A 38 18.20 -20.59 -0.56
N GLU A 39 17.84 -20.38 0.71
CA GLU A 39 16.50 -20.63 1.22
C GLU A 39 15.57 -19.46 0.90
N GLU A 40 14.31 -19.78 0.63
CA GLU A 40 13.24 -18.79 0.55
C GLU A 40 12.38 -18.89 1.80
N ARG A 41 12.19 -17.77 2.51
CA ARG A 41 11.39 -17.68 3.72
C ARG A 41 10.33 -16.58 3.59
N LEU A 42 9.10 -16.88 4.03
CA LEU A 42 8.00 -15.91 4.08
C LEU A 42 7.65 -15.58 5.53
N ILE A 43 7.62 -14.29 5.86
CA ILE A 43 7.14 -13.79 7.15
C ILE A 43 5.76 -13.17 6.91
N LEU A 44 4.72 -13.75 7.50
CA LEU A 44 3.37 -13.24 7.46
C LEU A 44 3.01 -12.52 8.76
N GLY A 45 2.25 -11.44 8.67
CA GLY A 45 1.76 -10.72 9.86
C GLY A 45 0.84 -9.56 9.49
N ALA A 46 0.10 -9.06 10.48
CA ALA A 46 -0.75 -7.88 10.33
C ALA A 46 0.05 -6.64 9.89
N SER A 47 -0.63 -5.63 9.38
CA SER A 47 -0.03 -4.30 9.19
C SER A 47 0.40 -3.75 10.54
N GLY A 48 1.61 -3.18 10.62
CA GLY A 48 2.17 -2.68 11.88
C GLY A 48 2.73 -3.76 12.81
N SER A 49 2.78 -5.04 12.43
CA SER A 49 3.38 -6.10 13.26
C SER A 49 4.92 -6.04 13.38
N GLY A 50 5.58 -5.20 12.57
CA GLY A 50 7.04 -5.07 12.58
C GLY A 50 7.76 -5.69 11.37
N LYS A 51 7.06 -6.18 10.34
CA LYS A 51 7.66 -6.81 9.15
C LYS A 51 8.73 -5.95 8.48
N SER A 52 8.42 -4.70 8.18
CA SER A 52 9.37 -3.73 7.61
C SER A 52 10.53 -3.46 8.56
N THR A 53 10.26 -3.39 9.87
CA THR A 53 11.29 -3.22 10.90
C THR A 53 12.27 -4.39 10.90
N LEU A 54 11.78 -5.63 10.71
CA LEU A 54 12.66 -6.80 10.58
C LEU A 54 13.60 -6.68 9.37
N CYS A 55 13.05 -6.24 8.22
CA CYS A 55 13.88 -5.96 7.04
C CYS A 55 14.92 -4.85 7.31
N TYR A 56 14.55 -3.78 8.01
CA TYR A 56 15.48 -2.69 8.34
C TYR A 56 16.59 -3.13 9.31
N LEU A 57 16.28 -3.96 10.30
CA LEU A 57 17.26 -4.53 11.22
C LEU A 57 18.27 -5.40 10.48
N LEU A 58 17.81 -6.30 9.62
CA LEU A 58 18.65 -7.19 8.82
C LEU A 58 19.51 -6.45 7.80
N ALA A 59 19.01 -5.31 7.28
CA ALA A 59 19.76 -4.43 6.41
C ALA A 59 20.73 -3.50 7.19
N GLY A 60 20.70 -3.50 8.52
CA GLY A 60 21.47 -2.58 9.36
C GLY A 60 20.98 -1.13 9.33
N LEU A 61 19.81 -0.87 8.75
CA LEU A 61 19.21 0.47 8.70
C LEU A 61 18.65 0.90 10.06
N ALA A 62 18.07 -0.04 10.81
CA ALA A 62 17.70 0.14 12.19
C ALA A 62 18.71 -0.61 13.08
N PRO A 63 19.11 -0.07 14.22
CA PRO A 63 18.82 1.26 14.78
C PRO A 63 19.66 2.40 14.19
N THR A 64 20.58 2.13 13.27
CA THR A 64 21.61 3.07 12.80
C THR A 64 21.04 4.43 12.34
N TYR A 65 19.98 4.41 11.54
CA TYR A 65 19.36 5.62 10.99
C TYR A 65 18.01 5.96 11.63
N THR A 66 17.38 4.99 12.29
CA THR A 66 16.05 5.18 12.88
C THR A 66 16.11 5.49 14.38
N GLY A 67 17.28 5.25 15.00
CA GLY A 67 17.39 5.16 16.44
C GLY A 67 16.69 3.93 17.01
N GLY A 68 16.70 3.80 18.33
CA GLY A 68 16.07 2.71 19.04
C GLY A 68 17.06 1.85 19.82
N THR A 69 16.52 0.94 20.63
CA THR A 69 17.30 0.02 21.47
C THR A 69 17.17 -1.39 20.92
N LEU A 70 18.32 -2.01 20.63
CA LEU A 70 18.41 -3.37 20.11
C LEU A 70 19.24 -4.24 21.06
N THR A 71 18.68 -5.36 21.49
CA THR A 71 19.36 -6.38 22.30
C THR A 71 19.21 -7.76 21.66
N GLY A 72 19.97 -8.75 22.15
CA GLY A 72 20.03 -10.08 21.54
C GLY A 72 21.11 -10.20 20.46
N GLU A 73 21.10 -11.28 19.68
CA GLU A 73 22.04 -11.53 18.59
C GLU A 73 21.36 -11.33 17.23
N LEU A 74 22.03 -10.61 16.33
CA LEU A 74 21.58 -10.41 14.94
C LEU A 74 22.77 -10.57 13.99
N ARG A 75 22.80 -11.65 13.23
CA ARG A 75 23.88 -11.95 12.29
C ARG A 75 23.36 -12.17 10.88
N VAL A 76 24.08 -11.61 9.94
CA VAL A 76 23.87 -11.78 8.48
C VAL A 76 25.21 -12.25 7.89
N LEU A 77 25.22 -13.41 7.23
CA LEU A 77 26.44 -14.05 6.73
C LEU A 77 27.55 -14.14 7.81
N GLU A 78 27.17 -14.56 9.01
CA GLU A 78 28.01 -14.67 10.21
C GLU A 78 28.52 -13.32 10.78
N GLN A 79 28.26 -12.18 10.12
CA GLN A 79 28.63 -10.85 10.60
C GLN A 79 27.55 -10.28 11.52
N ASP A 80 27.97 -9.67 12.63
CA ASP A 80 27.07 -8.95 13.53
C ASP A 80 26.70 -7.60 12.90
N VAL A 81 25.43 -7.45 12.51
CA VAL A 81 24.95 -6.24 11.81
C VAL A 81 24.55 -5.11 12.75
N ARG A 82 24.58 -5.31 14.09
CA ARG A 82 24.33 -4.26 15.08
C ARG A 82 25.44 -3.20 15.09
N ALA A 83 26.65 -3.59 14.77
CA ALA A 83 27.82 -2.72 14.75
C ALA A 83 28.05 -2.04 13.39
N ARG A 84 27.59 -2.63 12.30
CA ARG A 84 27.82 -2.13 10.94
C ARG A 84 26.78 -2.66 9.95
N CYS A 85 26.27 -1.79 9.08
CA CYS A 85 25.42 -2.21 7.96
C CYS A 85 26.15 -3.23 7.08
N PRO A 86 25.50 -4.34 6.67
CA PRO A 86 26.08 -5.26 5.70
C PRO A 86 26.38 -4.52 4.39
N PRO A 87 27.50 -4.86 3.73
CA PRO A 87 27.79 -4.30 2.42
C PRO A 87 26.67 -4.60 1.40
N PRO A 88 26.39 -3.68 0.45
CA PRO A 88 25.33 -3.86 -0.55
C PRO A 88 25.49 -5.13 -1.42
N GLN A 89 26.71 -5.63 -1.60
CA GLN A 89 26.98 -6.90 -2.27
C GLN A 89 26.42 -8.12 -1.53
N HIS A 90 26.16 -8.01 -0.24
CA HIS A 90 25.63 -9.11 0.57
C HIS A 90 24.12 -9.02 0.77
N VAL A 91 23.58 -7.80 0.95
CA VAL A 91 22.17 -7.60 1.28
C VAL A 91 21.56 -6.54 0.37
N GLY A 92 20.58 -6.96 -0.43
CA GLY A 92 19.71 -6.07 -1.21
C GLY A 92 18.34 -5.95 -0.55
N VAL A 93 17.73 -4.77 -0.61
CA VAL A 93 16.41 -4.49 -0.03
C VAL A 93 15.46 -3.96 -1.10
N LEU A 94 14.28 -4.56 -1.21
CA LEU A 94 13.15 -3.98 -1.91
C LEU A 94 12.16 -3.45 -0.87
N PHE A 95 11.99 -2.13 -0.81
CA PHE A 95 11.02 -1.50 0.09
C PHE A 95 9.58 -1.64 -0.42
N GLN A 96 8.62 -1.58 0.47
CA GLN A 96 7.20 -1.66 0.17
C GLN A 96 6.78 -0.65 -0.91
N ASP A 97 7.22 0.61 -0.79
CA ASP A 97 7.11 1.61 -1.86
C ASP A 97 8.45 1.73 -2.62
N ALA A 98 8.56 1.02 -3.73
CA ALA A 98 9.76 1.09 -4.58
C ALA A 98 10.08 2.51 -5.08
N ALA A 99 9.10 3.44 -5.12
CA ALA A 99 9.35 4.82 -5.55
C ALA A 99 10.29 5.57 -4.60
N THR A 100 10.36 5.18 -3.33
CA THR A 100 11.21 5.85 -2.33
C THR A 100 12.69 5.51 -2.48
N GLN A 101 13.03 4.45 -3.23
CA GLN A 101 14.40 4.03 -3.47
C GLN A 101 14.92 4.36 -4.87
N LEU A 102 14.07 4.92 -5.75
CA LEU A 102 14.41 5.29 -7.12
C LEU A 102 14.62 6.81 -7.20
N PHE A 103 15.82 7.24 -7.58
CA PHE A 103 16.20 8.66 -7.50
C PHE A 103 17.00 9.17 -8.70
N THR A 104 17.43 8.30 -9.63
CA THR A 104 18.23 8.71 -10.77
C THR A 104 17.39 9.28 -11.92
N SER A 105 18.05 9.84 -12.94
CA SER A 105 17.39 10.52 -14.06
C SER A 105 16.80 9.58 -15.12
N SER A 106 17.22 8.31 -15.16
CA SER A 106 16.73 7.33 -16.12
C SER A 106 16.78 5.90 -15.59
N VAL A 107 15.97 5.03 -16.19
CA VAL A 107 15.91 3.59 -15.89
C VAL A 107 17.29 2.92 -15.97
N GLU A 108 18.07 3.24 -16.99
CA GLU A 108 19.43 2.66 -17.11
C GLU A 108 20.38 3.15 -16.02
N HIS A 109 20.34 4.43 -15.69
CA HIS A 109 21.17 5.00 -14.61
C HIS A 109 20.81 4.42 -13.25
N GLU A 110 19.53 4.12 -13.02
CA GLU A 110 19.09 3.48 -11.77
C GLU A 110 19.72 2.10 -11.57
N ILE A 111 19.82 1.31 -12.65
CA ILE A 111 20.48 -0.01 -12.60
C ILE A 111 22.00 0.16 -12.49
N ALA A 112 22.58 1.12 -13.23
CA ALA A 112 24.02 1.37 -13.25
C ALA A 112 24.55 1.85 -11.90
N TRP A 113 23.81 2.73 -11.20
CA TRP A 113 24.20 3.35 -9.94
C TRP A 113 24.67 2.34 -8.88
N GLY A 114 23.92 1.26 -8.68
CA GLY A 114 24.29 0.23 -7.72
C GLY A 114 25.59 -0.49 -8.09
N LEU A 115 25.84 -0.71 -9.38
CA LEU A 115 27.07 -1.34 -9.88
C LEU A 115 28.27 -0.39 -9.76
N GLU A 116 28.09 0.90 -10.02
CA GLU A 116 29.12 1.93 -9.83
C GLU A 116 29.53 2.02 -8.37
N THR A 117 28.55 2.02 -7.46
CA THR A 117 28.80 2.03 -5.99
C THR A 117 29.58 0.79 -5.53
N LEU A 118 29.40 -0.34 -6.18
CA LEU A 118 30.15 -1.58 -5.93
C LEU A 118 31.55 -1.59 -6.59
N GLY A 119 31.92 -0.58 -7.37
CA GLY A 119 33.20 -0.49 -8.08
C GLY A 119 33.31 -1.46 -9.26
N VAL A 120 32.20 -1.87 -9.85
CA VAL A 120 32.19 -2.73 -11.05
C VAL A 120 32.81 -1.97 -12.22
N PRO A 121 33.69 -2.62 -13.04
CA PRO A 121 34.30 -1.96 -14.21
C PRO A 121 33.29 -1.42 -15.20
N PRO A 122 33.49 -0.25 -15.82
CA PRO A 122 32.52 0.39 -16.74
C PRO A 122 32.07 -0.51 -17.89
N THR A 123 32.98 -1.32 -18.44
CA THR A 123 32.69 -2.29 -19.50
C THR A 123 31.69 -3.36 -19.06
N GLU A 124 31.78 -3.81 -17.84
CA GLU A 124 30.90 -4.82 -17.25
C GLU A 124 29.55 -4.19 -16.85
N ILE A 125 29.55 -2.94 -16.36
CA ILE A 125 28.31 -2.20 -16.04
C ILE A 125 27.39 -2.16 -17.25
N GLY A 126 27.88 -1.75 -18.43
CA GLY A 126 27.08 -1.67 -19.65
C GLY A 126 26.45 -3.01 -20.04
N PHE A 127 27.20 -4.10 -19.87
CA PHE A 127 26.69 -5.45 -20.11
C PHE A 127 25.59 -5.85 -19.10
N ARG A 128 25.85 -5.70 -17.79
CA ARG A 128 24.89 -6.05 -16.72
C ARG A 128 23.62 -5.21 -16.80
N VAL A 129 23.72 -3.91 -17.06
CA VAL A 129 22.59 -3.01 -17.26
C VAL A 129 21.71 -3.48 -18.43
N THR A 130 22.34 -3.78 -19.60
CA THR A 130 21.58 -4.24 -20.76
C THR A 130 20.93 -5.61 -20.52
N ALA A 131 21.61 -6.51 -19.83
CA ALA A 131 21.06 -7.81 -19.43
C ALA A 131 19.86 -7.66 -18.49
N ALA A 132 19.96 -6.80 -17.47
CA ALA A 132 18.87 -6.51 -16.53
C ALA A 132 17.66 -5.87 -17.24
N LEU A 133 17.89 -4.88 -18.12
CA LEU A 133 16.83 -4.24 -18.91
C LEU A 133 16.04 -5.24 -19.75
N ARG A 134 16.74 -6.18 -20.42
CA ARG A 134 16.10 -7.24 -21.21
C ARG A 134 15.32 -8.20 -20.31
N LYS A 135 15.94 -8.64 -19.21
CA LYS A 135 15.40 -9.66 -18.34
C LYS A 135 14.12 -9.21 -17.61
N PHE A 136 14.01 -7.92 -17.30
CA PHE A 136 12.86 -7.34 -16.59
C PHE A 136 11.92 -6.56 -17.53
N ASP A 137 12.06 -6.73 -18.87
CA ASP A 137 11.23 -6.06 -19.87
C ASP A 137 11.17 -4.53 -19.72
N LEU A 138 12.33 -3.91 -19.54
CA LEU A 138 12.49 -2.47 -19.36
C LEU A 138 13.26 -1.79 -20.51
N LEU A 139 13.64 -2.56 -21.55
CA LEU A 139 14.52 -2.06 -22.62
C LEU A 139 13.92 -0.86 -23.36
N THR A 140 12.61 -0.89 -23.62
CA THR A 140 11.87 0.20 -24.29
C THR A 140 11.73 1.46 -23.44
N MET A 141 12.01 1.34 -22.15
CA MET A 141 11.91 2.42 -21.16
C MET A 141 13.28 2.93 -20.68
N ARG A 142 14.37 2.44 -21.31
CA ARG A 142 15.77 2.65 -20.91
C ARG A 142 16.09 4.08 -20.51
N THR A 143 15.65 5.05 -21.31
CA THR A 143 15.93 6.49 -21.13
C THR A 143 14.84 7.22 -20.37
N ARG A 144 13.73 6.55 -20.02
CA ARG A 144 12.65 7.20 -19.26
C ARG A 144 13.05 7.45 -17.82
N PRO A 145 12.62 8.57 -17.23
CA PRO A 145 12.85 8.82 -15.82
C PRO A 145 11.98 7.87 -14.95
N PRO A 146 12.49 7.37 -13.81
CA PRO A 146 11.79 6.43 -12.94
C PRO A 146 10.41 6.92 -12.46
N TRP A 147 10.25 8.23 -12.23
CA TRP A 147 8.96 8.81 -11.80
C TRP A 147 7.87 8.78 -12.87
N ALA A 148 8.23 8.62 -14.16
CA ALA A 148 7.27 8.46 -15.25
C ALA A 148 6.76 7.02 -15.42
N LEU A 149 7.30 6.07 -14.65
CA LEU A 149 6.90 4.66 -14.67
C LEU A 149 5.65 4.41 -13.81
N SER A 150 4.88 3.37 -14.16
CA SER A 150 3.80 2.85 -13.32
C SER A 150 4.35 2.21 -12.04
N GLY A 151 3.48 1.94 -11.05
CA GLY A 151 3.87 1.27 -9.81
C GLY A 151 4.54 -0.09 -10.04
N GLY A 152 3.98 -0.92 -10.93
CA GLY A 152 4.57 -2.22 -11.33
C GLY A 152 5.91 -2.07 -12.03
N GLN A 153 6.02 -1.13 -12.98
CA GLN A 153 7.27 -0.83 -13.67
C GLN A 153 8.36 -0.35 -12.73
N ARG A 154 8.02 0.48 -11.72
CA ARG A 154 8.98 0.92 -10.69
C ARG A 154 9.48 -0.25 -9.83
N LYS A 155 8.59 -1.16 -9.41
CA LYS A 155 9.02 -2.37 -8.69
C LYS A 155 9.89 -3.27 -9.56
N ARG A 156 9.57 -3.45 -10.84
CA ARG A 156 10.43 -4.17 -11.78
C ARG A 156 11.80 -3.51 -11.93
N LEU A 157 11.86 -2.19 -12.00
CA LEU A 157 13.12 -1.45 -12.07
C LEU A 157 13.97 -1.67 -10.81
N ALA A 158 13.38 -1.57 -9.62
CA ALA A 158 14.07 -1.85 -8.38
C ALA A 158 14.60 -3.29 -8.30
N LEU A 159 13.80 -4.27 -8.75
CA LEU A 159 14.25 -5.67 -8.85
C LEU A 159 15.35 -5.86 -9.89
N ALA A 160 15.29 -5.17 -11.02
CA ALA A 160 16.33 -5.20 -12.06
C ALA A 160 17.66 -4.64 -11.52
N ALA A 161 17.62 -3.56 -10.76
CA ALA A 161 18.79 -2.99 -10.09
C ALA A 161 19.40 -3.96 -9.08
N LEU A 162 18.57 -4.59 -8.24
CA LEU A 162 19.02 -5.61 -7.30
C LEU A 162 19.58 -6.85 -8.01
N TRP A 163 18.92 -7.31 -9.07
CA TRP A 163 19.40 -8.44 -9.85
C TRP A 163 20.77 -8.19 -10.48
N ALA A 164 21.01 -6.99 -11.00
CA ALA A 164 22.28 -6.61 -11.59
C ALA A 164 23.44 -6.61 -10.58
N GLN A 165 23.16 -6.26 -9.31
CA GLN A 165 24.12 -6.26 -8.20
C GLN A 165 24.44 -7.66 -7.67
N GLN A 166 23.54 -8.65 -7.89
CA GLN A 166 23.69 -10.03 -7.43
C GLN A 166 23.96 -10.18 -5.92
N PRO A 167 23.13 -9.60 -5.03
CA PRO A 167 23.34 -9.77 -3.59
C PRO A 167 23.07 -11.22 -3.16
N GLU A 168 23.75 -11.66 -2.11
CA GLU A 168 23.58 -13.01 -1.54
C GLU A 168 22.23 -13.18 -0.84
N ILE A 169 21.71 -12.09 -0.26
CA ILE A 169 20.44 -12.05 0.47
C ILE A 169 19.58 -10.92 -0.08
N LEU A 170 18.31 -11.21 -0.28
CA LEU A 170 17.29 -10.26 -0.69
C LEU A 170 16.18 -10.16 0.37
N LEU A 171 16.01 -8.97 0.90
CA LEU A 171 14.94 -8.61 1.84
C LEU A 171 13.84 -7.91 1.05
N LEU A 172 12.65 -8.50 1.02
CA LEU A 172 11.55 -8.07 0.14
C LEU A 172 10.33 -7.70 0.99
N ASP A 173 10.14 -6.39 1.18
CA ASP A 173 9.04 -5.89 2.02
C ASP A 173 7.77 -5.69 1.18
N GLU A 174 6.80 -6.58 1.37
CA GLU A 174 5.51 -6.63 0.66
C GLU A 174 5.65 -6.40 -0.88
N PRO A 175 6.45 -7.24 -1.58
CA PRO A 175 6.84 -6.98 -2.97
C PRO A 175 5.67 -6.89 -3.94
N LEU A 176 4.53 -7.52 -3.66
CA LEU A 176 3.34 -7.55 -4.52
C LEU A 176 2.26 -6.54 -4.10
N ALA A 177 2.46 -5.78 -3.01
CA ALA A 177 1.48 -4.83 -2.53
C ALA A 177 1.22 -3.69 -3.55
N GLY A 178 -0.06 -3.30 -3.73
CA GLY A 178 -0.45 -2.19 -4.59
C GLY A 178 -0.35 -2.45 -6.10
N LEU A 179 -0.14 -3.70 -6.52
CA LEU A 179 -0.07 -4.08 -7.93
C LEU A 179 -1.39 -4.67 -8.41
N ASP A 180 -1.75 -4.38 -9.66
CA ASP A 180 -2.80 -5.06 -10.41
C ASP A 180 -2.37 -6.51 -10.76
N PRO A 181 -3.26 -7.37 -11.26
CA PRO A 181 -2.93 -8.76 -11.58
C PRO A 181 -1.74 -8.92 -12.54
N ASP A 182 -1.67 -8.08 -13.57
CA ASP A 182 -0.58 -8.12 -14.57
C ASP A 182 0.76 -7.72 -13.92
N GLY A 183 0.78 -6.62 -13.17
CA GLY A 183 1.95 -6.17 -12.43
C GLY A 183 2.42 -7.19 -11.38
N ARG A 184 1.50 -7.93 -10.74
CA ARG A 184 1.86 -9.03 -9.83
C ARG A 184 2.54 -10.18 -10.57
N ALA A 185 2.01 -10.59 -11.73
CA ALA A 185 2.60 -11.64 -12.55
C ALA A 185 4.02 -11.26 -12.98
N GLU A 186 4.22 -10.02 -13.43
CA GLU A 186 5.52 -9.49 -13.85
C GLU A 186 6.55 -9.47 -12.68
N VAL A 187 6.15 -8.99 -11.51
CA VAL A 187 7.02 -8.96 -10.33
C VAL A 187 7.33 -10.38 -9.84
N ARG A 188 6.37 -11.29 -9.83
CA ARG A 188 6.60 -12.71 -9.49
C ARG A 188 7.63 -13.36 -10.42
N ALA A 189 7.52 -13.12 -11.72
CA ALA A 189 8.51 -13.61 -12.69
C ALA A 189 9.92 -13.07 -12.40
N GLY A 190 10.03 -11.79 -12.01
CA GLY A 190 11.29 -11.19 -11.56
C GLY A 190 11.86 -11.82 -10.30
N LEU A 191 11.01 -12.08 -9.29
CA LEU A 191 11.41 -12.73 -8.04
C LEU A 191 11.89 -14.18 -8.29
N GLU A 192 11.22 -14.91 -9.16
CA GLU A 192 11.64 -16.26 -9.55
C GLU A 192 13.03 -16.27 -10.21
N GLN A 193 13.34 -15.26 -10.97
CA GLN A 193 14.68 -15.10 -11.58
C GLN A 193 15.78 -14.85 -10.55
N LEU A 194 15.48 -14.10 -9.49
CA LEU A 194 16.39 -13.90 -8.36
C LEU A 194 16.59 -15.18 -7.56
N ARG A 195 15.52 -15.94 -7.32
CA ARG A 195 15.56 -17.23 -6.65
C ARG A 195 16.42 -18.25 -7.42
N THR A 196 16.21 -18.35 -8.73
CA THR A 196 16.97 -19.28 -9.58
C THR A 196 18.44 -18.88 -9.73
N ALA A 197 18.80 -17.63 -9.48
CA ALA A 197 20.19 -17.17 -9.40
C ALA A 197 20.88 -17.59 -8.07
N GLY A 198 20.17 -18.23 -7.14
CA GLY A 198 20.73 -18.77 -5.90
C GLY A 198 20.70 -17.81 -4.71
N ALA A 199 20.07 -16.65 -4.82
CA ALA A 199 19.93 -15.73 -3.71
C ALA A 199 19.06 -16.30 -2.57
N THR A 200 19.40 -15.98 -1.33
CA THR A 200 18.55 -16.22 -0.16
C THR A 200 17.44 -15.15 -0.14
N LEU A 201 16.18 -15.56 -0.06
CA LEU A 201 15.04 -14.64 -0.10
C LEU A 201 14.30 -14.59 1.23
N LEU A 202 14.24 -13.44 1.87
CA LEU A 202 13.30 -13.16 2.96
C LEU A 202 12.21 -12.26 2.45
N LYS A 203 10.99 -12.78 2.33
CA LYS A 203 9.81 -12.03 1.93
C LYS A 203 8.95 -11.71 3.15
N THR A 204 8.40 -10.52 3.20
CA THR A 204 7.35 -10.20 4.16
C THR A 204 6.03 -9.98 3.43
N ASP A 205 4.92 -10.32 4.03
CA ASP A 205 3.60 -10.01 3.48
C ASP A 205 2.52 -9.90 4.58
N SER A 206 1.46 -9.17 4.28
CA SER A 206 0.26 -9.06 5.12
C SER A 206 -0.90 -9.90 4.59
N HIS A 207 -0.70 -10.60 3.47
CA HIS A 207 -1.73 -11.45 2.85
C HIS A 207 -1.16 -12.74 2.27
N THR A 208 -2.02 -13.74 2.12
CA THR A 208 -1.74 -14.95 1.34
C THR A 208 -2.53 -14.90 0.05
N ASP A 209 -1.90 -15.24 -1.06
CA ASP A 209 -2.58 -15.48 -2.33
C ASP A 209 -2.92 -16.99 -2.45
N ASP A 210 -3.84 -17.35 -3.35
CA ASP A 210 -4.19 -18.76 -3.64
C ASP A 210 -3.00 -19.55 -4.22
N ASP A 211 -2.04 -18.85 -4.85
CA ASP A 211 -0.89 -19.41 -5.56
C ASP A 211 0.45 -19.23 -4.82
N VAL A 212 0.46 -19.15 -3.48
CA VAL A 212 1.72 -19.05 -2.76
C VAL A 212 2.47 -20.38 -2.88
N PRO A 213 3.74 -20.36 -3.36
CA PRO A 213 4.54 -21.58 -3.43
C PRO A 213 4.70 -22.22 -2.05
N ALA A 214 5.03 -23.51 -2.02
CA ALA A 214 5.24 -24.25 -0.78
C ALA A 214 6.56 -23.84 -0.10
N VAL A 215 6.62 -22.57 0.37
CA VAL A 215 7.77 -22.02 1.08
C VAL A 215 7.56 -22.11 2.59
N PRO A 216 8.64 -22.23 3.37
CA PRO A 216 8.59 -22.15 4.82
C PRO A 216 8.09 -20.76 5.27
N VAL A 217 7.19 -20.76 6.26
CA VAL A 217 6.52 -19.55 6.76
C VAL A 217 6.70 -19.44 8.27
N ASN A 218 6.88 -18.19 8.74
CA ASN A 218 6.73 -17.82 10.15
C ASN A 218 5.64 -16.76 10.26
N LEU A 219 4.82 -16.82 11.31
CA LEU A 219 3.87 -15.76 11.64
C LEU A 219 4.52 -14.79 12.62
N LEU A 220 4.46 -13.49 12.28
CA LEU A 220 4.84 -12.41 13.18
C LEU A 220 3.58 -11.88 13.88
N GLU A 221 3.36 -12.34 15.09
CA GLU A 221 2.20 -12.02 15.93
C GLU A 221 2.64 -11.72 17.35
N ALA A 222 1.98 -10.78 18.01
CA ALA A 222 2.28 -10.37 19.39
C ALA A 222 3.79 -10.13 19.64
N LYS A 223 4.45 -9.46 18.68
CA LYS A 223 5.89 -9.09 18.73
C LYS A 223 6.88 -10.27 18.67
N ARG A 224 6.42 -11.47 18.35
CA ARG A 224 7.21 -12.72 18.28
C ARG A 224 7.01 -13.42 16.93
N LEU A 225 7.97 -14.23 16.54
CA LEU A 225 7.83 -15.15 15.43
C LEU A 225 7.36 -16.52 15.92
N SER A 226 6.41 -17.11 15.17
CA SER A 226 6.05 -18.52 15.35
C SER A 226 7.19 -19.45 14.93
N GLU A 227 7.06 -20.74 15.26
CA GLU A 227 7.86 -21.77 14.61
C GLU A 227 7.68 -21.74 13.09
N THR A 228 8.69 -22.25 12.38
CA THR A 228 8.66 -22.37 10.92
C THR A 228 7.78 -23.53 10.51
N VAL A 229 6.76 -23.26 9.68
CA VAL A 229 5.82 -24.25 9.18
C VAL A 229 5.59 -24.11 7.69
N ALA A 230 5.04 -25.12 7.03
CA ALA A 230 4.55 -24.97 5.67
C ALA A 230 3.23 -24.17 5.68
N LEU A 231 3.03 -23.25 4.75
CA LEU A 231 1.81 -22.41 4.68
C LEU A 231 0.52 -23.24 4.70
N LYS A 232 0.50 -24.38 3.98
CA LYS A 232 -0.64 -25.30 3.95
C LYS A 232 -1.00 -25.94 5.29
N ALA A 233 -0.06 -25.95 6.22
CA ALA A 233 -0.26 -26.49 7.58
C ALA A 233 -0.89 -25.45 8.53
N LEU A 234 -0.91 -24.16 8.15
CA LEU A 234 -1.51 -23.10 8.96
C LEU A 234 -3.03 -23.06 8.75
N PRO A 235 -3.84 -23.23 9.81
CA PRO A 235 -5.28 -23.08 9.71
C PRO A 235 -5.65 -21.66 9.29
N GLN A 236 -6.61 -21.50 8.36
CA GLN A 236 -7.06 -20.17 7.93
C GLN A 236 -7.55 -19.28 9.09
N GLN A 237 -8.20 -19.88 10.09
CA GLN A 237 -8.66 -19.16 11.28
C GLN A 237 -7.49 -18.57 12.07
N HIS A 238 -6.34 -19.26 12.14
CA HIS A 238 -5.14 -18.74 12.79
C HIS A 238 -4.56 -17.54 12.02
N LEU A 239 -4.48 -17.64 10.68
CA LEU A 239 -4.04 -16.53 9.82
C LEU A 239 -4.93 -15.30 10.00
N ILE A 240 -6.25 -15.47 10.01
CA ILE A 240 -7.22 -14.38 10.22
C ILE A 240 -7.05 -13.77 11.60
N LYS A 241 -6.89 -14.59 12.66
CA LYS A 241 -6.65 -14.10 14.03
C LYS A 241 -5.35 -13.29 14.12
N ALA A 242 -4.29 -13.74 13.44
CA ALA A 242 -3.03 -13.03 13.31
C ALA A 242 -3.12 -11.76 12.43
N GLY A 243 -4.29 -11.44 11.88
CA GLY A 243 -4.51 -10.27 11.03
C GLY A 243 -4.00 -10.45 9.60
N VAL A 244 -3.57 -11.65 9.21
CA VAL A 244 -3.16 -11.95 7.84
C VAL A 244 -4.40 -12.04 6.95
N ARG A 245 -4.36 -11.38 5.80
CA ARG A 245 -5.41 -11.50 4.80
C ARG A 245 -5.31 -12.86 4.11
N VAL A 246 -6.38 -13.63 4.15
CA VAL A 246 -6.53 -14.87 3.39
C VAL A 246 -7.58 -14.67 2.28
N PRO A 247 -7.45 -15.36 1.12
CA PRO A 247 -8.49 -15.33 0.11
C PRO A 247 -9.82 -15.78 0.71
N PRO A 248 -10.92 -15.03 0.56
CA PRO A 248 -12.20 -15.45 1.08
C PRO A 248 -12.72 -16.65 0.29
N LYS A 249 -13.19 -17.69 0.97
CA LYS A 249 -13.86 -18.85 0.35
C LYS A 249 -15.16 -18.45 -0.36
N ALA A 250 -15.85 -17.44 0.16
CA ALA A 250 -16.98 -16.75 -0.45
C ALA A 250 -17.12 -15.37 0.20
N TRP A 251 -17.40 -14.34 -0.59
CA TRP A 251 -17.81 -13.04 -0.09
C TRP A 251 -19.30 -13.11 0.25
N GLN A 252 -19.68 -12.76 1.49
CA GLN A 252 -21.09 -12.52 1.77
C GLN A 252 -21.49 -11.27 0.95
N ALA A 253 -22.38 -11.48 -0.04
CA ALA A 253 -22.90 -10.39 -0.84
C ALA A 253 -23.69 -9.43 0.07
N PHE A 254 -23.40 -8.13 -0.03
CA PHE A 254 -24.31 -7.14 0.54
C PHE A 254 -25.67 -7.25 -0.15
N ALA A 255 -26.76 -7.06 0.60
CA ALA A 255 -28.08 -7.00 0.01
C ALA A 255 -28.08 -5.93 -1.10
N LYS A 256 -28.44 -6.33 -2.33
CA LYS A 256 -28.54 -5.39 -3.45
C LYS A 256 -29.57 -4.32 -3.11
N SER A 257 -29.20 -3.07 -3.29
CA SER A 257 -30.15 -1.97 -3.14
C SER A 257 -31.24 -2.11 -4.20
N GLN A 258 -32.49 -2.13 -3.79
CA GLN A 258 -33.65 -2.04 -4.70
C GLN A 258 -33.88 -0.58 -5.14
N SER A 259 -32.81 0.21 -5.39
CA SER A 259 -32.97 1.57 -5.85
C SER A 259 -33.59 1.56 -7.25
N THR A 260 -34.87 1.90 -7.30
CA THR A 260 -35.60 2.15 -8.55
C THR A 260 -34.89 3.29 -9.30
N ILE A 261 -34.61 3.06 -10.58
CA ILE A 261 -33.90 3.91 -11.55
C ILE A 261 -34.48 5.36 -11.67
N LYS A 262 -35.51 5.72 -10.93
CA LYS A 262 -36.16 7.06 -10.94
C LYS A 262 -35.50 8.10 -10.03
N ALA A 263 -34.45 7.77 -9.28
CA ALA A 263 -33.74 8.75 -8.45
C ALA A 263 -32.88 9.68 -9.33
N SER A 264 -32.90 10.98 -9.04
CA SER A 264 -32.00 11.96 -9.69
C SER A 264 -30.54 11.50 -9.55
N PRO A 265 -29.70 11.70 -10.59
CA PRO A 265 -28.33 11.20 -10.56
C PRO A 265 -27.50 11.88 -9.45
N ALA A 266 -26.65 11.10 -8.77
CA ALA A 266 -25.60 11.64 -7.90
C ALA A 266 -24.48 12.25 -8.73
N ILE A 267 -24.04 11.51 -9.76
CA ILE A 267 -23.02 11.95 -10.73
C ILE A 267 -23.56 11.77 -12.15
N GLU A 268 -23.37 12.77 -13.01
CA GLU A 268 -23.70 12.70 -14.43
C GLU A 268 -22.50 13.23 -15.24
N LEU A 269 -22.04 12.47 -16.21
CA LEU A 269 -21.00 12.84 -17.16
C LEU A 269 -21.59 12.93 -18.57
N ARG A 270 -21.22 13.98 -19.30
CA ARG A 270 -21.58 14.15 -20.70
C ARG A 270 -20.34 14.48 -21.52
N GLN A 271 -19.96 13.59 -22.43
CA GLN A 271 -18.83 13.73 -23.35
C GLN A 271 -17.54 14.19 -22.65
N LEU A 272 -17.27 13.64 -21.45
CA LEU A 272 -16.13 14.04 -20.63
C LEU A 272 -14.82 13.66 -21.32
N ARG A 273 -14.03 14.68 -21.68
CA ARG A 273 -12.68 14.56 -22.20
C ARG A 273 -11.70 15.28 -21.30
N PHE A 274 -10.53 14.67 -21.10
CA PHE A 274 -9.49 15.29 -20.30
C PHE A 274 -8.09 14.92 -20.78
N LYS A 275 -7.19 15.91 -20.78
CA LYS A 275 -5.75 15.74 -20.92
C LYS A 275 -5.01 16.60 -19.89
N TYR A 276 -3.90 16.12 -19.37
CA TYR A 276 -2.98 16.96 -18.60
C TYR A 276 -2.23 17.92 -19.52
N GLN A 277 -1.68 19.01 -18.97
CA GLN A 277 -1.18 20.16 -19.72
C GLN A 277 -0.25 19.78 -20.89
N ASP A 278 0.72 18.91 -20.72
CA ASP A 278 1.68 18.49 -21.77
C ASP A 278 1.60 16.98 -22.06
N GLY A 279 0.46 16.36 -21.72
CA GLY A 279 0.27 14.93 -21.85
C GLY A 279 -0.70 14.49 -22.96
N PRO A 280 -0.75 13.20 -23.25
CA PRO A 280 -1.78 12.62 -24.11
C PRO A 280 -3.15 12.73 -23.46
N ALA A 281 -4.20 12.58 -24.27
CA ALA A 281 -5.56 12.50 -23.75
C ALA A 281 -5.71 11.26 -22.86
N VAL A 282 -6.30 11.44 -21.68
CA VAL A 282 -6.53 10.38 -20.68
C VAL A 282 -7.99 9.92 -20.68
N LEU A 283 -8.93 10.86 -20.85
CA LEU A 283 -10.36 10.56 -20.95
C LEU A 283 -10.88 10.97 -22.32
N HIS A 284 -11.61 10.07 -22.99
CA HIS A 284 -11.88 10.11 -24.43
C HIS A 284 -13.37 10.32 -24.78
N GLY A 285 -14.15 11.04 -23.98
CA GLY A 285 -15.57 11.30 -24.24
C GLY A 285 -16.46 10.30 -23.52
N LEU A 286 -16.39 10.30 -22.19
CA LEU A 286 -17.17 9.42 -21.33
C LEU A 286 -18.58 9.98 -21.11
N ASP A 287 -19.56 9.10 -21.24
CA ASP A 287 -20.98 9.36 -20.99
C ASP A 287 -21.50 8.30 -20.04
N PHE A 288 -21.83 8.66 -18.81
CA PHE A 288 -22.58 7.80 -17.89
C PHE A 288 -23.19 8.59 -16.73
N LEU A 289 -24.07 7.93 -16.00
CA LEU A 289 -24.67 8.46 -14.78
C LEU A 289 -24.58 7.43 -13.66
N ILE A 290 -24.46 7.93 -12.42
CA ILE A 290 -24.52 7.16 -11.18
C ILE A 290 -25.75 7.64 -10.41
N PRO A 291 -26.77 6.81 -10.21
CA PRO A 291 -27.93 7.14 -9.36
C PRO A 291 -27.55 7.32 -7.89
N ARG A 292 -28.34 8.09 -7.15
CA ARG A 292 -28.17 8.23 -5.70
C ARG A 292 -28.39 6.91 -4.97
N GLY A 293 -27.58 6.68 -3.91
CA GLY A 293 -27.69 5.50 -3.07
C GLY A 293 -27.14 4.22 -3.70
N GLN A 294 -26.57 4.28 -4.92
CA GLN A 294 -25.90 3.11 -5.51
C GLN A 294 -24.49 2.93 -5.00
N PHE A 295 -24.08 1.67 -4.95
CA PHE A 295 -22.69 1.25 -4.78
C PHE A 295 -22.10 0.86 -6.14
N VAL A 296 -21.21 1.69 -6.66
CA VAL A 296 -20.60 1.53 -7.99
C VAL A 296 -19.10 1.26 -7.85
N ALA A 297 -18.59 0.25 -8.57
CA ALA A 297 -17.17 0.03 -8.75
C ALA A 297 -16.72 0.54 -10.12
N ILE A 298 -15.65 1.35 -10.16
CA ILE A 298 -14.93 1.74 -11.36
C ILE A 298 -13.69 0.85 -11.44
N VAL A 299 -13.66 -0.03 -12.44
CA VAL A 299 -12.63 -1.05 -12.58
C VAL A 299 -11.80 -0.83 -13.85
N GLY A 300 -10.59 -1.39 -13.88
CA GLY A 300 -9.69 -1.32 -15.03
C GLY A 300 -8.23 -1.44 -14.62
N SER A 301 -7.33 -1.63 -15.60
CA SER A 301 -5.89 -1.72 -15.40
C SER A 301 -5.28 -0.42 -14.84
N ASN A 302 -4.06 -0.52 -14.30
CA ASN A 302 -3.33 0.67 -13.87
C ASN A 302 -3.04 1.57 -15.09
N GLY A 303 -3.20 2.88 -14.90
CA GLY A 303 -3.04 3.85 -15.99
C GLY A 303 -4.27 4.08 -16.88
N ALA A 304 -5.37 3.34 -16.71
CA ALA A 304 -6.61 3.51 -17.49
C ALA A 304 -7.35 4.85 -17.24
N GLY A 305 -6.86 5.70 -16.33
CA GLY A 305 -7.47 7.01 -16.05
C GLY A 305 -8.52 7.01 -14.93
N LYS A 306 -8.68 5.91 -14.17
CA LYS A 306 -9.67 5.79 -13.08
C LYS A 306 -9.58 6.92 -12.05
N SER A 307 -8.40 7.11 -11.46
CA SER A 307 -8.17 8.20 -10.48
C SER A 307 -8.35 9.59 -11.10
N THR A 308 -7.98 9.75 -12.38
CA THR A 308 -8.22 10.99 -13.13
C THR A 308 -9.72 11.27 -13.26
N LEU A 309 -10.50 10.24 -13.60
CA LEU A 309 -11.94 10.33 -13.73
C LEU A 309 -12.60 10.82 -12.42
N VAL A 310 -12.32 10.13 -11.30
CA VAL A 310 -13.01 10.43 -10.02
C VAL A 310 -12.60 11.77 -9.42
N ARG A 311 -11.42 12.31 -9.76
CA ARG A 311 -11.00 13.66 -9.35
C ARG A 311 -11.81 14.79 -10.00
N HIS A 312 -12.60 14.51 -11.02
CA HIS A 312 -13.55 15.47 -11.57
C HIS A 312 -14.81 15.59 -10.70
N PHE A 313 -15.13 14.56 -9.89
CA PHE A 313 -16.33 14.57 -9.04
C PHE A 313 -16.20 15.51 -7.83
N ASN A 314 -14.98 15.71 -7.34
CA ASN A 314 -14.69 16.64 -6.24
C ASN A 314 -14.07 17.97 -6.71
N GLY A 315 -14.00 18.20 -8.03
CA GLY A 315 -13.51 19.44 -8.62
C GLY A 315 -11.99 19.64 -8.60
N LEU A 316 -11.21 18.63 -8.19
CA LEU A 316 -9.73 18.69 -8.25
C LEU A 316 -9.22 18.75 -9.69
N LEU A 317 -9.96 18.16 -10.64
CA LEU A 317 -9.71 18.31 -12.07
C LEU A 317 -10.93 18.93 -12.76
N ARG A 318 -10.68 19.71 -13.81
CA ARG A 318 -11.71 20.31 -14.65
C ARG A 318 -11.70 19.65 -16.03
N PRO A 319 -12.85 19.35 -16.62
CA PRO A 319 -12.92 18.80 -17.97
C PRO A 319 -12.22 19.69 -19.00
N THR A 320 -11.49 19.09 -19.96
CA THR A 320 -11.02 19.82 -21.15
C THR A 320 -12.19 20.06 -22.12
N ARG A 321 -13.12 19.10 -22.22
CA ARG A 321 -14.38 19.20 -22.96
C ARG A 321 -15.44 18.35 -22.25
N GLY A 322 -16.71 18.64 -22.52
CA GLY A 322 -17.84 17.98 -21.89
C GLY A 322 -18.19 18.58 -20.53
N SER A 323 -18.97 17.87 -19.73
CA SER A 323 -19.41 18.37 -18.42
C SER A 323 -19.50 17.25 -17.38
N VAL A 324 -19.37 17.65 -16.11
CA VAL A 324 -19.59 16.82 -14.94
C VAL A 324 -20.60 17.51 -14.03
N ARG A 325 -21.67 16.81 -13.68
CA ARG A 325 -22.68 17.29 -12.72
C ARG A 325 -22.65 16.43 -11.47
N VAL A 326 -22.67 17.11 -10.32
CA VAL A 326 -22.75 16.51 -8.99
C VAL A 326 -24.06 16.97 -8.36
N LEU A 327 -24.93 16.04 -7.97
CA LEU A 327 -26.27 16.31 -7.45
C LEU A 327 -27.07 17.29 -8.33
N ALA A 328 -27.01 17.07 -9.65
CA ALA A 328 -27.60 17.88 -10.70
C ALA A 328 -27.01 19.30 -10.91
N GLN A 329 -25.98 19.70 -10.17
CA GLN A 329 -25.28 20.97 -10.33
C GLN A 329 -23.96 20.79 -11.11
N ASP A 330 -23.61 21.74 -11.96
CA ASP A 330 -22.37 21.71 -12.73
C ASP A 330 -21.15 21.87 -11.81
N ALA A 331 -20.33 20.83 -11.73
CA ALA A 331 -19.13 20.81 -10.88
C ALA A 331 -18.07 21.85 -11.31
N SER A 332 -18.06 22.26 -12.59
CA SER A 332 -17.10 23.27 -13.09
C SER A 332 -17.35 24.66 -12.54
N ARG A 333 -18.58 24.95 -12.09
CA ARG A 333 -18.99 26.23 -11.52
C ARG A 333 -18.87 26.33 -10.02
N ARG A 334 -18.39 25.26 -9.38
CA ARG A 334 -18.25 25.16 -7.92
C ARG A 334 -16.79 25.04 -7.53
N SER A 335 -16.41 25.63 -6.42
CA SER A 335 -15.09 25.42 -5.80
C SER A 335 -14.97 24.00 -5.20
N VAL A 336 -13.74 23.56 -4.97
CA VAL A 336 -13.47 22.27 -4.28
C VAL A 336 -14.11 22.27 -2.89
N GLY A 337 -14.05 23.41 -2.15
CA GLY A 337 -14.65 23.54 -0.82
C GLY A 337 -16.19 23.42 -0.84
N GLU A 338 -16.87 23.96 -1.86
CA GLU A 338 -18.31 23.78 -2.02
C GLU A 338 -18.69 22.34 -2.38
N LEU A 339 -17.90 21.70 -3.24
CA LEU A 339 -18.09 20.29 -3.61
C LEU A 339 -17.79 19.34 -2.42
N ALA A 340 -16.92 19.72 -1.49
CA ALA A 340 -16.62 18.92 -0.30
C ALA A 340 -17.83 18.74 0.64
N ARG A 341 -18.90 19.53 0.50
CA ARG A 341 -20.18 19.31 1.19
C ARG A 341 -20.95 18.11 0.64
N ASP A 342 -20.73 17.80 -0.62
CA ASP A 342 -21.48 16.76 -1.33
C ASP A 342 -20.65 15.50 -1.56
N VAL A 343 -19.33 15.64 -1.72
CA VAL A 343 -18.42 14.56 -2.11
C VAL A 343 -17.24 14.50 -1.17
N SER A 344 -17.18 13.47 -0.35
CA SER A 344 -15.96 13.09 0.35
C SER A 344 -15.09 12.20 -0.52
N PHE A 345 -13.77 12.41 -0.46
CA PHE A 345 -12.80 11.71 -1.30
C PHE A 345 -11.67 11.07 -0.49
N LEU A 346 -11.47 9.77 -0.65
CA LEU A 346 -10.34 9.04 -0.11
C LEU A 346 -9.26 8.89 -1.19
N PHE A 347 -8.07 9.44 -0.95
CA PHE A 347 -6.93 9.23 -1.84
C PHE A 347 -6.35 7.82 -1.70
N GLN A 348 -5.74 7.34 -2.77
CA GLN A 348 -5.04 6.07 -2.80
C GLN A 348 -3.97 5.99 -1.70
N ARG A 349 -3.26 7.10 -1.45
CA ARG A 349 -2.20 7.23 -0.43
C ARG A 349 -2.69 8.11 0.72
N PRO A 350 -2.91 7.56 1.93
CA PRO A 350 -3.41 8.33 3.08
C PRO A 350 -2.45 9.45 3.50
N GLU A 351 -1.13 9.26 3.40
CA GLU A 351 -0.12 10.25 3.75
C GLU A 351 -0.22 11.55 2.96
N ARG A 352 -0.86 11.53 1.77
CA ARG A 352 -1.11 12.72 0.96
C ARG A 352 -2.33 13.53 1.39
N GLN A 353 -3.09 12.99 2.33
CA GLN A 353 -4.34 13.60 2.81
C GLN A 353 -4.20 14.11 4.25
N LEU A 354 -3.26 13.56 5.02
CA LEU A 354 -3.03 13.87 6.42
C LEU A 354 -2.06 15.05 6.55
N PHE A 355 -2.45 16.06 7.34
CA PHE A 355 -1.67 17.31 7.49
C PHE A 355 -1.73 17.91 8.91
N ALA A 356 -2.68 17.48 9.76
CA ALA A 356 -2.82 18.03 11.11
C ALA A 356 -1.77 17.47 12.10
N ASN A 357 -1.56 18.17 13.20
CA ASN A 357 -0.62 17.76 14.24
C ASN A 357 -1.11 16.59 15.07
N THR A 358 -2.43 16.38 15.17
CA THR A 358 -3.03 15.27 15.92
C THR A 358 -4.13 14.60 15.11
N VAL A 359 -4.40 13.32 15.41
CA VAL A 359 -5.53 12.57 14.83
C VAL A 359 -6.86 13.28 15.10
N ARG A 360 -7.06 13.82 16.30
CA ARG A 360 -8.26 14.56 16.68
C ARG A 360 -8.44 15.81 15.80
N GLU A 361 -7.39 16.60 15.62
CA GLU A 361 -7.42 17.79 14.77
C GLU A 361 -7.72 17.43 13.31
N GLU A 362 -7.11 16.37 12.79
CA GLU A 362 -7.34 15.87 11.43
C GLU A 362 -8.81 15.54 11.19
N ILE A 363 -9.44 14.79 12.11
CA ILE A 363 -10.87 14.42 12.01
C ILE A 363 -11.77 15.65 12.19
N THR A 364 -11.35 16.61 13.01
CA THR A 364 -12.12 17.83 13.33
C THR A 364 -12.13 18.83 12.18
N TYR A 365 -11.06 18.88 11.38
CA TYR A 365 -10.84 19.93 10.39
C TYR A 365 -11.99 20.06 9.37
N GLY A 366 -12.34 18.97 8.69
CA GLY A 366 -13.41 18.98 7.67
C GLY A 366 -14.76 19.45 8.22
N PRO A 367 -15.29 18.84 9.29
CA PRO A 367 -16.53 19.27 9.91
C PRO A 367 -16.56 20.74 10.33
N ARG A 368 -15.45 21.29 10.86
CA ARG A 368 -15.35 22.71 11.22
C ARG A 368 -15.37 23.63 9.99
N GLN A 369 -14.59 23.31 8.96
CA GLN A 369 -14.55 24.11 7.73
C GLN A 369 -15.91 24.14 7.00
N LEU A 370 -16.66 23.07 7.10
CA LEU A 370 -18.00 22.97 6.54
C LEU A 370 -19.10 23.55 7.45
N ASN A 371 -18.74 24.03 8.66
CA ASN A 371 -19.68 24.51 9.69
C ASN A 371 -20.79 23.48 10.01
N LEU A 372 -20.40 22.20 10.15
CA LEU A 372 -21.35 21.14 10.47
C LEU A 372 -21.78 21.26 11.95
N PRO A 373 -23.02 20.89 12.30
CA PRO A 373 -23.45 20.85 13.69
C PRO A 373 -22.80 19.68 14.46
N ASN A 374 -22.67 19.85 15.78
CA ASN A 374 -22.22 18.80 16.72
C ASN A 374 -20.86 18.20 16.36
N VAL A 375 -19.87 19.06 16.06
CA VAL A 375 -18.54 18.63 15.59
C VAL A 375 -17.87 17.68 16.57
N GLU A 376 -17.90 18.00 17.87
CA GLU A 376 -17.28 17.21 18.94
C GLU A 376 -17.86 15.79 19.00
N ASP A 377 -19.19 15.64 18.90
CA ASP A 377 -19.87 14.34 18.90
C ASP A 377 -19.55 13.54 17.63
N ARG A 378 -19.43 14.21 16.48
CA ARG A 378 -19.02 13.57 15.23
C ARG A 378 -17.61 13.02 15.32
N VAL A 379 -16.69 13.80 15.88
CA VAL A 379 -15.29 13.43 16.10
C VAL A 379 -15.19 12.25 17.07
N ALA A 380 -15.86 12.34 18.23
CA ALA A 380 -15.84 11.28 19.23
C ALA A 380 -16.37 9.94 18.66
N ARG A 381 -17.52 9.97 17.95
CA ARG A 381 -18.06 8.78 17.28
C ARG A 381 -17.13 8.20 16.22
N SER A 382 -16.45 9.07 15.47
CA SER A 382 -15.52 8.64 14.42
C SER A 382 -14.27 8.02 15.03
N LEU A 383 -13.71 8.58 16.10
CA LEU A 383 -12.60 7.99 16.85
C LEU A 383 -12.96 6.59 17.38
N ALA A 384 -14.09 6.46 18.08
CA ALA A 384 -14.56 5.19 18.61
C ALA A 384 -14.83 4.14 17.51
N ARG A 385 -15.40 4.57 16.37
CA ARG A 385 -15.71 3.66 15.24
C ARG A 385 -14.48 2.99 14.64
N PHE A 386 -13.32 3.65 14.69
CA PHE A 386 -12.08 3.17 14.10
C PHE A 386 -11.01 2.82 15.14
N ASP A 387 -11.37 2.69 16.43
CA ASP A 387 -10.47 2.34 17.54
C ASP A 387 -9.27 3.31 17.66
N LEU A 388 -9.53 4.63 17.47
CA LEU A 388 -8.51 5.66 17.45
C LEU A 388 -8.44 6.52 18.73
N GLU A 389 -9.26 6.25 19.77
CA GLU A 389 -9.33 7.08 20.98
C GLU A 389 -7.98 7.21 21.68
N SER A 390 -7.24 6.10 21.81
CA SER A 390 -5.91 6.08 22.45
C SER A 390 -4.82 6.76 21.59
N LEU A 391 -5.12 7.05 20.34
CA LEU A 391 -4.21 7.69 19.40
C LEU A 391 -4.63 9.13 19.05
N ALA A 392 -5.70 9.63 19.67
CA ALA A 392 -6.35 10.89 19.31
C ALA A 392 -5.39 12.09 19.32
N ASP A 393 -4.44 12.10 20.25
CA ASP A 393 -3.50 13.20 20.45
C ASP A 393 -2.12 12.92 19.81
N ARG A 394 -2.00 11.83 19.05
CA ARG A 394 -0.77 11.49 18.32
C ARG A 394 -0.75 12.10 16.91
N PRO A 395 0.45 12.47 16.40
CA PRO A 395 0.61 12.91 15.02
C PRO A 395 0.26 11.79 14.02
N PRO A 396 -0.65 12.04 13.07
CA PRO A 396 -1.04 11.02 12.06
C PRO A 396 0.14 10.53 11.23
N ALA A 397 1.10 11.41 10.93
CA ALA A 397 2.26 11.08 10.09
C ALA A 397 3.18 10.02 10.71
N LEU A 398 3.16 9.84 12.03
CA LEU A 398 3.98 8.86 12.75
C LEU A 398 3.28 7.49 12.94
N LEU A 399 2.06 7.37 12.45
CA LEU A 399 1.26 6.13 12.57
C LEU A 399 1.54 5.20 11.39
N SER A 400 1.31 3.90 11.60
CA SER A 400 1.43 2.92 10.51
C SER A 400 0.42 3.21 9.39
N TYR A 401 0.72 2.76 8.17
CA TYR A 401 -0.14 2.96 6.99
C TYR A 401 -1.60 2.55 7.24
N GLY A 402 -1.83 1.40 7.88
CA GLY A 402 -3.19 0.93 8.21
C GLY A 402 -3.94 1.87 9.15
N ILE A 403 -3.24 2.42 10.16
CA ILE A 403 -3.82 3.39 11.10
C ILE A 403 -4.05 4.73 10.40
N GLN A 404 -3.12 5.22 9.57
CA GLN A 404 -3.32 6.41 8.75
C GLN A 404 -4.56 6.28 7.87
N ARG A 405 -4.78 5.10 7.27
CA ARG A 405 -5.99 4.80 6.51
C ARG A 405 -7.25 4.85 7.40
N ALA A 406 -7.19 4.32 8.61
CA ALA A 406 -8.30 4.42 9.56
C ALA A 406 -8.60 5.88 9.94
N VAL A 407 -7.58 6.72 10.13
CA VAL A 407 -7.74 8.16 10.37
C VAL A 407 -8.44 8.84 9.19
N THR A 408 -8.02 8.57 7.95
CA THR A 408 -8.70 9.15 6.77
C THR A 408 -10.16 8.71 6.66
N LEU A 409 -10.47 7.44 6.95
CA LEU A 409 -11.86 6.94 6.98
C LEU A 409 -12.68 7.60 8.10
N ALA A 410 -12.07 7.83 9.27
CA ALA A 410 -12.71 8.54 10.38
C ALA A 410 -13.04 9.99 10.01
N THR A 411 -12.15 10.68 9.29
CA THR A 411 -12.39 12.03 8.75
C THR A 411 -13.59 12.05 7.79
N LEU A 412 -13.66 11.10 6.82
CA LEU A 412 -14.80 10.99 5.91
C LEU A 412 -16.11 10.67 6.66
N THR A 413 -16.03 9.87 7.72
CA THR A 413 -17.19 9.53 8.56
C THR A 413 -17.71 10.76 9.31
N ALA A 414 -16.82 11.59 9.85
CA ALA A 414 -17.20 12.81 10.56
C ALA A 414 -17.84 13.86 9.62
N MET A 415 -17.40 13.91 8.37
CA MET A 415 -17.97 14.80 7.33
C MET A 415 -19.38 14.36 6.90
N ASP A 416 -19.66 13.06 6.82
CA ASP A 416 -20.99 12.46 6.55
C ASP A 416 -21.66 13.01 5.28
N THR A 417 -20.93 13.01 4.16
CA THR A 417 -21.42 13.53 2.87
C THR A 417 -22.29 12.52 2.12
N PRO A 418 -23.20 12.96 1.23
CA PRO A 418 -24.11 12.08 0.46
C PRO A 418 -23.40 11.21 -0.59
N ILE A 419 -22.18 11.55 -0.98
CA ILE A 419 -21.37 10.80 -1.96
C ILE A 419 -19.99 10.53 -1.35
N LEU A 420 -19.57 9.27 -1.36
CA LEU A 420 -18.23 8.84 -0.97
C LEU A 420 -17.49 8.28 -2.20
N VAL A 421 -16.36 8.87 -2.51
CA VAL A 421 -15.46 8.42 -3.58
C VAL A 421 -14.20 7.87 -2.93
N LEU A 422 -13.87 6.61 -3.19
CA LEU A 422 -12.77 5.91 -2.56
C LEU A 422 -11.82 5.36 -3.63
N ASP A 423 -10.63 5.93 -3.71
CA ASP A 423 -9.61 5.53 -4.69
C ASP A 423 -8.70 4.45 -4.07
N GLU A 424 -8.80 3.22 -4.58
CA GLU A 424 -8.09 2.01 -4.11
C GLU A 424 -8.16 1.81 -2.57
N PRO A 425 -9.35 1.81 -1.97
CA PRO A 425 -9.47 1.83 -0.50
C PRO A 425 -8.97 0.57 0.18
N LEU A 426 -8.87 -0.55 -0.53
CA LEU A 426 -8.42 -1.86 -0.03
C LEU A 426 -6.90 -2.04 -0.11
N ALA A 427 -6.21 -1.17 -0.85
CA ALA A 427 -4.76 -1.27 -1.04
C ALA A 427 -4.01 -1.07 0.29
N GLY A 428 -3.03 -1.95 0.57
CA GLY A 428 -2.19 -1.87 1.77
C GLY A 428 -2.89 -2.21 3.10
N LEU A 429 -4.16 -2.63 3.07
CA LEU A 429 -4.87 -3.09 4.27
C LEU A 429 -4.63 -4.58 4.51
N ASP A 430 -4.32 -4.91 5.76
CA ASP A 430 -4.32 -6.29 6.25
C ASP A 430 -5.76 -6.85 6.38
N GLY A 431 -5.88 -8.10 6.86
CA GLY A 431 -7.18 -8.74 7.01
C GLY A 431 -8.14 -8.02 7.95
N ARG A 432 -7.64 -7.42 9.03
CA ARG A 432 -8.46 -6.67 10.02
C ARG A 432 -8.94 -5.34 9.44
N GLY A 433 -8.03 -4.54 8.90
CA GLY A 433 -8.36 -3.26 8.28
C GLY A 433 -9.33 -3.42 7.11
N ARG A 434 -9.16 -4.48 6.31
CA ARG A 434 -10.10 -4.81 5.23
C ARG A 434 -11.51 -5.16 5.75
N ALA A 435 -11.62 -5.99 6.77
CA ALA A 435 -12.90 -6.33 7.38
C ALA A 435 -13.59 -5.10 7.99
N GLN A 436 -12.83 -4.21 8.62
CA GLN A 436 -13.32 -2.95 9.16
C GLN A 436 -13.85 -2.02 8.06
N LEU A 437 -13.09 -1.85 6.97
CA LEU A 437 -13.52 -1.05 5.81
C LEU A 437 -14.80 -1.61 5.18
N LEU A 438 -14.88 -2.93 4.95
CA LEU A 438 -16.06 -3.54 4.34
C LEU A 438 -17.30 -3.39 5.21
N ARG A 439 -17.20 -3.55 6.53
CA ARG A 439 -18.30 -3.27 7.45
C ARG A 439 -18.74 -1.81 7.38
N TRP A 440 -17.79 -0.88 7.36
CA TRP A 440 -18.09 0.55 7.22
C TRP A 440 -18.79 0.86 5.89
N LEU A 441 -18.35 0.29 4.77
CA LEU A 441 -19.01 0.45 3.47
C LEU A 441 -20.46 -0.09 3.50
N ALA A 442 -20.69 -1.25 4.15
CA ALA A 442 -22.02 -1.80 4.32
C ALA A 442 -22.95 -0.86 5.11
N GLU A 443 -22.45 -0.26 6.20
CA GLU A 443 -23.18 0.72 7.02
C GLU A 443 -23.51 1.98 6.21
N ARG A 444 -22.54 2.51 5.45
CA ARG A 444 -22.76 3.70 4.59
C ARG A 444 -23.79 3.43 3.49
N ARG A 445 -23.73 2.24 2.87
CA ARG A 445 -24.73 1.80 1.91
C ARG A 445 -26.12 1.70 2.52
N ALA A 446 -26.23 1.08 3.68
CA ALA A 446 -27.52 0.94 4.40
C ALA A 446 -28.11 2.33 4.78
N ALA A 447 -27.25 3.32 5.03
CA ALA A 447 -27.66 4.72 5.24
C ALA A 447 -28.05 5.46 3.95
N GLY A 448 -28.05 4.82 2.78
CA GLY A 448 -28.42 5.43 1.49
C GLY A 448 -27.35 6.32 0.86
N ILE A 449 -26.12 6.27 1.34
CA ILE A 449 -24.99 7.02 0.78
C ILE A 449 -24.60 6.43 -0.58
N THR A 450 -24.31 7.28 -1.56
CA THR A 450 -23.77 6.86 -2.85
C THR A 450 -22.31 6.52 -2.69
N LEU A 451 -21.93 5.27 -3.01
CA LEU A 451 -20.57 4.77 -2.88
C LEU A 451 -19.95 4.58 -4.26
N ILE A 452 -18.78 5.18 -4.48
CA ILE A 452 -18.01 5.04 -5.72
C ILE A 452 -16.61 4.55 -5.33
N VAL A 453 -16.30 3.31 -5.66
CA VAL A 453 -15.01 2.68 -5.34
C VAL A 453 -14.23 2.47 -6.62
N VAL A 454 -13.04 3.05 -6.70
CA VAL A 454 -12.08 2.74 -7.75
C VAL A 454 -11.23 1.57 -7.28
N THR A 455 -11.15 0.51 -8.06
CA THR A 455 -10.33 -0.64 -7.71
C THR A 455 -9.94 -1.48 -8.93
N TYR A 456 -8.86 -2.24 -8.81
CA TYR A 456 -8.51 -3.33 -9.72
C TYR A 456 -8.95 -4.70 -9.18
N GLU A 457 -9.49 -4.75 -7.95
CA GLU A 457 -9.95 -6.01 -7.34
C GLU A 457 -11.33 -6.40 -7.86
N MET A 458 -11.37 -7.29 -8.87
CA MET A 458 -12.60 -7.81 -9.46
C MET A 458 -13.49 -8.56 -8.45
N LYS A 459 -12.92 -9.04 -7.34
CA LYS A 459 -13.69 -9.76 -6.28
C LYS A 459 -14.74 -8.90 -5.56
N LEU A 460 -14.77 -7.58 -5.76
CA LEU A 460 -15.83 -6.68 -5.31
C LEU A 460 -17.14 -6.79 -6.14
N GLU A 461 -17.12 -7.46 -7.29
CA GLU A 461 -18.27 -7.58 -8.21
C GLU A 461 -19.55 -8.06 -7.52
N ALA A 462 -19.43 -9.02 -6.60
CA ALA A 462 -20.58 -9.57 -5.87
C ALA A 462 -21.23 -8.57 -4.89
N GLN A 463 -20.59 -7.42 -4.63
CA GLN A 463 -20.99 -6.47 -3.58
C GLN A 463 -21.51 -5.14 -4.14
N VAL A 464 -21.26 -4.86 -5.40
CA VAL A 464 -21.65 -3.59 -6.03
C VAL A 464 -22.96 -3.75 -6.83
N ASP A 465 -23.67 -2.64 -7.00
CA ASP A 465 -24.88 -2.60 -7.83
C ASP A 465 -24.53 -2.53 -9.32
N ARG A 466 -23.39 -1.94 -9.64
CA ARG A 466 -22.91 -1.73 -11.01
C ARG A 466 -21.38 -1.62 -11.08
N MET A 467 -20.81 -2.13 -12.17
CA MET A 467 -19.42 -1.89 -12.57
C MET A 467 -19.35 -0.99 -13.80
N ILE A 468 -18.36 -0.12 -13.83
CA ILE A 468 -18.06 0.81 -14.94
C ILE A 468 -16.58 0.65 -15.31
#